data_f1de924c8e4d5b300d6984431475a2d9
#
_entry.id   f1de924c8e4d5b300d6984431475a2d9
#
_cell.length_a   1.000
_cell.length_b   1.000
_cell.length_c   1.000
_cell.angle_alpha   90.00
_cell.angle_beta   90.00
_cell.angle_gamma   90.00
#
_symmetry.space_group_name_H-M   'P 1'
#
loop_
_entity.id
_entity.type
_entity.pdbx_description
1 polymer ?
#
loop_
_entity_poly.entity_id
_entity_poly.type
_entity_poly.pdbx_seq_one_letter_code
_entity_poly.pdbx_strand_id
1 'polypeptide(L)'
;MFTRKEIIKASIQDLSNMKPRIKKGIISLVANTVFKQMSLALLRGEKMGISGVGTFKPTADEINREIRNPKTGEKIHVKGILRRVHFIASRKLKGITRIGE
;
A
#
# COMPACT_ATOMS: atom_id res chain seq x y z
N MET A 1 1.15 7.80 13.36
CA MET A 1 0.77 7.22 12.05
C MET A 1 -0.36 6.19 12.23
N PHE A 2 -1.30 6.20 11.33
CA PHE A 2 -2.44 5.28 11.38
C PHE A 2 -2.03 3.92 10.80
N THR A 3 -1.73 2.96 11.66
CA THR A 3 -1.17 1.66 11.28
C THR A 3 -2.25 0.65 10.90
N ARG A 4 -1.80 -0.49 10.34
CA ARG A 4 -2.70 -1.61 10.04
C ARG A 4 -3.50 -2.06 11.26
N LYS A 5 -2.87 -2.13 12.44
CA LYS A 5 -3.55 -2.48 13.69
C LYS A 5 -4.67 -1.50 14.04
N GLU A 6 -4.43 -0.23 13.84
CA GLU A 6 -5.43 0.81 14.11
C GLU A 6 -6.58 0.79 13.10
N ILE A 7 -6.29 0.49 11.83
CA ILE A 7 -7.32 0.29 10.81
C ILE A 7 -8.23 -0.88 11.20
N ILE A 8 -7.65 -2.00 11.60
CA ILE A 8 -8.41 -3.18 12.03
C ILE A 8 -9.23 -2.87 13.26
N LYS A 9 -8.66 -2.19 14.24
CA LYS A 9 -9.35 -1.79 15.48
C LYS A 9 -10.56 -0.88 15.19
N ALA A 10 -10.38 0.10 14.33
CA ALA A 10 -11.47 0.99 13.91
C ALA A 10 -12.56 0.21 13.17
N SER A 11 -12.18 -0.72 12.30
CA SER A 11 -13.13 -1.58 11.58
C SER A 11 -13.93 -2.47 12.51
N ILE A 12 -13.29 -3.04 13.55
CA ILE A 12 -13.94 -3.84 14.56
C ILE A 12 -14.98 -2.99 15.29
N GLN A 13 -14.65 -1.78 15.65
CA GLN A 13 -15.55 -0.87 16.35
C GLN A 13 -16.77 -0.52 15.51
N ASP A 14 -16.57 -0.16 14.24
CA ASP A 14 -17.66 0.14 13.31
C ASP A 14 -18.60 -1.06 13.13
N LEU A 15 -18.02 -2.24 12.89
CA LEU A 15 -18.80 -3.46 12.70
C LEU A 15 -19.54 -3.89 13.96
N SER A 16 -18.95 -3.70 15.13
CA SER A 16 -19.59 -4.00 16.40
C SER A 16 -20.80 -3.11 16.66
N ASN A 17 -20.75 -1.85 16.22
CA ASN A 17 -21.88 -0.94 16.31
C ASN A 17 -23.01 -1.32 15.36
N MET A 18 -22.68 -1.83 14.18
CA MET A 18 -23.66 -2.24 13.17
C MET A 18 -24.21 -3.64 13.42
N LYS A 19 -23.34 -4.59 13.77
CA LYS A 19 -23.68 -6.00 14.00
C LYS A 19 -22.89 -6.55 15.19
N PRO A 20 -23.42 -6.42 16.41
CA PRO A 20 -22.67 -6.82 17.62
C PRO A 20 -22.32 -8.31 17.72
N ARG A 21 -22.97 -9.15 16.91
CA ARG A 21 -22.76 -10.61 16.92
C ARG A 21 -21.53 -11.07 16.17
N ILE A 22 -20.86 -10.19 15.41
CA ILE A 22 -19.66 -10.56 14.67
C ILE A 22 -18.48 -10.72 15.63
N LYS A 23 -17.83 -11.87 15.58
CA LYS A 23 -16.67 -12.15 16.41
C LYS A 23 -15.47 -11.30 15.99
N LYS A 24 -14.85 -10.63 16.93
CA LYS A 24 -13.67 -9.76 16.70
C LYS A 24 -12.51 -10.51 16.07
N GLY A 25 -12.28 -11.78 16.46
CA GLY A 25 -11.22 -12.60 15.90
C GLY A 25 -11.40 -12.89 14.42
N ILE A 26 -12.64 -13.05 13.96
CA ILE A 26 -12.94 -13.26 12.53
C ILE A 26 -12.67 -11.99 11.75
N ILE A 27 -13.02 -10.83 12.27
CA ILE A 27 -12.77 -9.54 11.63
C ILE A 27 -11.27 -9.33 11.42
N SER A 28 -10.48 -9.57 12.46
CA SER A 28 -9.02 -9.46 12.39
C SER A 28 -8.42 -10.43 11.37
N LEU A 29 -8.90 -11.66 11.32
CA LEU A 29 -8.44 -12.68 10.39
C LEU A 29 -8.72 -12.27 8.94
N VAL A 30 -9.93 -11.82 8.66
CA VAL A 30 -10.33 -11.37 7.31
C VAL A 30 -9.52 -10.15 6.90
N ALA A 31 -9.38 -9.16 7.78
CA ALA A 31 -8.62 -7.95 7.49
C ALA A 31 -7.14 -8.25 7.18
N ASN A 32 -6.51 -9.10 7.98
CA ASN A 32 -5.13 -9.51 7.74
C ASN A 32 -4.98 -10.26 6.41
N THR A 33 -5.96 -11.09 6.07
CA THR A 33 -5.98 -11.81 4.79
C THR A 33 -6.11 -10.85 3.61
N VAL A 34 -6.96 -9.84 3.73
CA VAL A 34 -7.12 -8.79 2.71
C VAL A 34 -5.79 -8.06 2.47
N PHE A 35 -5.12 -7.62 3.52
CA PHE A 35 -3.82 -6.95 3.41
C PHE A 35 -2.76 -7.85 2.79
N LYS A 36 -2.76 -9.14 3.15
CA LYS A 36 -1.87 -10.13 2.55
C LYS A 36 -2.08 -10.25 1.04
N GLN A 37 -3.34 -10.35 0.59
CA GLN A 37 -3.65 -10.44 -0.83
C GLN A 37 -3.25 -9.17 -1.59
N MET A 38 -3.42 -8.01 -0.99
CA MET A 38 -2.96 -6.75 -1.57
C MET A 38 -1.45 -6.75 -1.80
N SER A 39 -0.69 -7.17 -0.79
CA SER A 39 0.77 -7.25 -0.90
C SER A 39 1.21 -8.24 -1.99
N LEU A 40 0.57 -9.41 -2.05
CA LEU A 40 0.88 -10.42 -3.05
C LEU A 40 0.57 -9.94 -4.47
N ALA A 41 -0.54 -9.22 -4.66
CA ALA A 41 -0.89 -8.67 -5.96
C ALA A 41 0.17 -7.67 -6.44
N LEU A 42 0.62 -6.79 -5.57
CA LEU A 42 1.67 -5.82 -5.90
C LEU A 42 3.01 -6.49 -6.20
N LEU A 43 3.35 -7.56 -5.47
CA LEU A 43 4.56 -8.35 -5.74
C LEU A 43 4.51 -9.05 -7.10
N ARG A 44 3.31 -9.47 -7.55
CA ARG A 44 3.13 -10.05 -8.88
C ARG A 44 3.16 -9.01 -9.99
N GLY A 45 3.21 -7.73 -9.66
CA GLY A 45 3.18 -6.65 -10.64
C GLY A 45 1.78 -6.30 -11.13
N GLU A 46 0.75 -6.72 -10.43
CA GLU A 46 -0.63 -6.39 -10.79
C GLU A 46 -1.03 -4.99 -10.35
N LYS A 47 -1.67 -4.27 -11.25
CA LYS A 47 -2.27 -2.97 -10.93
C LYS A 47 -3.49 -3.20 -10.06
N MET A 48 -3.58 -2.48 -8.94
CA MET A 48 -4.64 -2.66 -7.98
C MET A 48 -5.43 -1.38 -7.77
N GLY A 49 -6.72 -1.41 -8.11
CA GLY A 49 -7.62 -0.29 -7.89
C GLY A 49 -8.52 -0.53 -6.70
N ILE A 50 -8.56 0.44 -5.78
CA ILE A 50 -9.44 0.40 -4.61
C ILE A 50 -10.38 1.58 -4.70
N SER A 51 -11.67 1.29 -4.83
CA SER A 51 -12.72 2.30 -4.94
C SER A 51 -12.72 3.21 -3.71
N GLY A 52 -12.71 4.51 -3.93
CA GLY A 52 -12.68 5.50 -2.85
C GLY A 52 -11.31 5.77 -2.24
N VAL A 53 -10.30 4.97 -2.58
CA VAL A 53 -8.93 5.16 -2.08
C VAL A 53 -8.01 5.60 -3.22
N GLY A 54 -7.87 4.78 -4.24
CA GLY A 54 -6.99 5.09 -5.35
C GLY A 54 -6.49 3.84 -6.07
N THR A 55 -5.48 4.03 -6.88
CA THR A 55 -4.89 2.95 -7.68
C THR A 55 -3.40 2.81 -7.36
N PHE A 56 -2.99 1.58 -7.07
CA PHE A 56 -1.59 1.22 -6.90
C PHE A 56 -1.08 0.63 -8.21
N LYS A 57 -0.05 1.26 -8.77
CA LYS A 57 0.53 0.86 -10.05
C LYS A 57 1.98 0.44 -9.84
N PRO A 58 2.27 -0.86 -9.78
CA PRO A 58 3.65 -1.33 -9.68
C PRO A 58 4.37 -1.16 -11.01
N THR A 59 5.63 -0.74 -10.95
CA THR A 59 6.51 -0.62 -12.10
C THR A 59 7.83 -1.29 -11.79
N ALA A 60 8.49 -1.79 -12.83
CA ALA A 60 9.82 -2.38 -12.72
C ALA A 60 10.69 -1.80 -13.82
N ASP A 61 11.78 -1.15 -13.43
CA ASP A 61 12.74 -0.56 -14.35
C ASP A 61 14.08 -1.25 -14.22
N GLU A 62 14.72 -1.52 -15.36
CA GLU A 62 16.09 -2.02 -15.36
C GLU A 62 17.04 -0.90 -15.00
N ILE A 63 17.93 -1.19 -14.05
CA ILE A 63 19.00 -0.28 -13.68
C ILE A 63 20.31 -0.83 -14.22
N ASN A 64 20.99 -0.01 -15.02
CA ASN A 64 22.31 -0.31 -15.52
C ASN A 64 23.13 0.97 -15.37
N ARG A 65 23.77 1.12 -14.20
CA ARG A 65 24.54 2.33 -13.86
C ARG A 65 25.95 1.99 -13.38
N GLU A 66 26.86 2.92 -13.65
CA GLU A 66 28.13 2.96 -12.98
C GLU A 66 28.04 3.91 -11.79
N ILE A 67 28.39 3.42 -10.62
CA ILE A 67 28.48 4.21 -9.40
C ILE A 67 29.95 4.29 -9.00
N ARG A 68 30.43 5.51 -8.75
CA ARG A 68 31.78 5.72 -8.26
C ARG A 68 31.77 5.72 -6.74
N ASN A 69 32.62 4.88 -6.14
CA ASN A 69 32.82 4.92 -4.69
C ASN A 69 33.60 6.18 -4.32
N PRO A 70 33.04 7.12 -3.51
CA PRO A 70 33.73 8.35 -3.17
C PRO A 70 34.97 8.16 -2.31
N LYS A 71 35.13 7.02 -1.65
CA LYS A 71 36.31 6.73 -0.81
C LYS A 71 37.49 6.19 -1.58
N THR A 72 37.23 5.30 -2.55
CA THR A 72 38.29 4.60 -3.29
C THR A 72 38.42 5.07 -4.72
N GLY A 73 37.44 5.76 -5.25
CA GLY A 73 37.40 6.18 -6.65
C GLY A 73 37.07 5.04 -7.61
N GLU A 74 36.83 3.84 -7.10
CA GLU A 74 36.48 2.68 -7.94
C GLU A 74 35.10 2.84 -8.56
N LYS A 75 34.98 2.44 -9.80
CA LYS A 75 33.70 2.39 -10.50
C LYS A 75 33.04 1.05 -10.25
N ILE A 76 31.83 1.07 -9.70
CA ILE A 76 31.04 -0.14 -9.48
C ILE A 76 29.90 -0.14 -10.48
N HIS A 77 29.79 -1.22 -11.25
CA HIS A 77 28.68 -1.41 -12.15
C HIS A 77 27.50 -2.06 -11.43
N VAL A 78 26.39 -1.31 -11.30
CA VAL A 78 25.17 -1.82 -10.68
C VAL A 78 24.18 -2.18 -11.77
N LYS A 79 23.83 -3.47 -11.80
CA LYS A 79 22.83 -4.01 -12.70
C LYS A 79 21.74 -4.67 -11.88
N GLY A 80 20.51 -4.27 -12.08
CA GLY A 80 19.39 -4.81 -11.31
C GLY A 80 18.04 -4.31 -11.80
N ILE A 81 17.01 -4.70 -11.08
CA ILE A 81 15.63 -4.28 -11.35
C ILE A 81 15.17 -3.42 -10.18
N LEU A 82 14.83 -2.17 -10.47
CA LEU A 82 14.23 -1.27 -9.48
C LEU A 82 12.71 -1.43 -9.53
N ARG A 83 12.13 -1.89 -8.44
CA ARG A 83 10.68 -2.01 -8.31
C ARG A 83 10.14 -0.80 -7.55
N ARG A 84 9.12 -0.19 -8.10
CA ARG A 84 8.44 0.94 -7.48
C ARG A 84 6.94 0.71 -7.52
N VAL A 85 6.25 1.28 -6.54
CA VAL A 85 4.79 1.30 -6.53
C VAL A 85 4.36 2.76 -6.54
N HIS A 86 3.66 3.14 -7.59
CA HIS A 86 3.07 4.48 -7.72
C HIS A 86 1.64 4.43 -7.21
N PHE A 87 1.27 5.41 -6.40
CA PHE A 87 -0.08 5.56 -5.89
C PHE A 87 -0.74 6.78 -6.54
N ILE A 88 -1.90 6.54 -7.16
CA ILE A 88 -2.73 7.59 -7.73
C ILE A 88 -3.97 7.70 -6.88
N ALA A 89 -4.11 8.80 -6.15
CA ALA A 89 -5.24 9.02 -5.27
C ALA A 89 -6.55 9.17 -6.04
N SER A 90 -7.64 8.67 -5.47
CA SER A 90 -8.97 8.86 -6.03
C SER A 90 -9.40 10.33 -5.90
N ARG A 91 -10.45 10.70 -6.62
CA ARG A 91 -10.99 12.06 -6.55
C ARG A 91 -11.39 12.46 -5.13
N LYS A 92 -11.90 11.52 -4.34
CA LYS A 92 -12.28 11.76 -2.95
C LYS A 92 -11.10 12.17 -2.08
N LEU A 93 -9.91 11.64 -2.35
CA LEU A 93 -8.70 11.96 -1.60
C LEU A 93 -7.96 13.17 -2.17
N LYS A 94 -8.05 13.38 -3.48
CA LYS A 94 -7.36 14.44 -4.20
C LYS A 94 -8.06 15.80 -4.13
N GLY A 95 -9.36 15.81 -3.95
CA GLY A 95 -10.16 17.02 -4.00
C GLY A 95 -9.98 17.89 -2.77
N ILE A 96 -10.35 19.16 -2.91
CA ILE A 96 -10.47 20.07 -1.77
C ILE A 96 -11.77 19.72 -1.06
N THR A 97 -11.65 19.28 0.19
CA THR A 97 -12.82 19.05 1.02
C THR A 97 -13.20 20.35 1.71
N ARG A 98 -14.40 20.84 1.42
CA ARG A 98 -14.92 22.01 2.12
C ARG A 98 -15.34 21.64 3.53
N ILE A 99 -15.03 22.51 4.48
CA ILE A 99 -15.43 22.32 5.86
C ILE A 99 -16.96 22.43 5.93
N GLY A 100 -17.61 21.45 6.54
CA GLY A 100 -19.06 21.40 6.69
C GLY A 100 -19.81 20.61 5.61
N GLU A 101 -19.09 20.02 4.67
CA GLU A 101 -19.68 19.13 3.66
C GLU A 101 -19.56 17.65 4.04
#